data_4a4ec24b04336f803e226e9a04e60657
#
_entry.id   4a4ec24b04336f803e226e9a04e60657
#
_cell.length_a   1.000
_cell.length_b   1.000
_cell.length_c   1.000
_cell.angle_alpha   90.00
_cell.angle_beta   90.00
_cell.angle_gamma   90.00
#
_symmetry.space_group_name_H-M   'P 1'
#
loop_
_entity.id
_entity.type
_entity.pdbx_description
1 polymer ?
#
loop_
_entity_poly.entity_id
_entity_poly.type
_entity_poly.pdbx_seq_one_letter_code
_entity_poly.pdbx_strand_id
1 'polypeptide(L)'
;MSNPRPVGGRLVSAAILFFAPLAVLCVLLILKRLVFGIGSVTALNGGYPWGLWIAFDLLVGTGFACGGWALAWTVYIFNKGKYHALVRPALLASLFGYSLGGLSITIDMGRYWHLPYFYIPGQFNTNSVLFETAFCMTVYIIVVTLEFAPVWLGFFGLKKWFNKLNKIMFFIIALGALLPMMHQSSMGSLMIVAGHKVHPVWQSYEALPILSLLTAFIMGFSIVIFEGSLVKAGLAGKTPDERHLFTQLARVTAGLIFCFLAVRFGELIYHDKLQMVVGFDKLTKFEAWMFWMEVWLMVLPLLTLFLGEKKSDSRWLFISALSMLLGAALWRMNYSLIMYNPVSYTHLRAHETPEHL
;
A
#
# COMPACT_ATOMS: atom_id res chain seq x y z
N MET A 1 -26.89 -25.10 -11.77
CA MET A 1 -25.81 -24.44 -11.05
C MET A 1 -25.30 -25.39 -9.98
N SER A 2 -24.09 -25.91 -10.07
CA SER A 2 -23.51 -26.77 -9.04
C SER A 2 -23.28 -25.94 -7.78
N ASN A 3 -23.75 -26.40 -6.64
CA ASN A 3 -23.47 -25.76 -5.35
C ASN A 3 -21.94 -25.60 -5.19
N PRO A 4 -21.44 -24.39 -4.91
CA PRO A 4 -20.02 -24.19 -4.69
C PRO A 4 -19.59 -25.01 -3.48
N ARG A 5 -18.66 -25.95 -3.71
CA ARG A 5 -18.05 -26.71 -2.62
C ARG A 5 -16.80 -25.95 -2.13
N PRO A 6 -16.59 -25.81 -0.80
CA PRO A 6 -15.39 -25.17 -0.29
C PRO A 6 -14.14 -25.95 -0.77
N VAL A 7 -13.14 -25.20 -1.24
CA VAL A 7 -11.87 -25.72 -1.71
C VAL A 7 -11.07 -26.21 -0.51
N GLY A 8 -11.11 -27.46 -0.19
CA GLY A 8 -10.42 -28.02 0.99
C GLY A 8 -11.31 -28.86 1.89
N GLY A 9 -12.64 -28.84 1.69
CA GLY A 9 -13.59 -29.78 2.27
C GLY A 9 -13.84 -29.68 3.78
N ARG A 10 -12.98 -28.99 4.54
CA ARG A 10 -13.13 -28.77 5.99
C ARG A 10 -13.03 -27.30 6.31
N LEU A 11 -14.03 -26.77 7.05
CA LEU A 11 -14.02 -25.40 7.55
C LEU A 11 -12.88 -25.17 8.56
N VAL A 12 -12.58 -26.18 9.38
CA VAL A 12 -11.48 -26.12 10.35
C VAL A 12 -10.24 -26.81 9.77
N SER A 13 -9.21 -26.03 9.50
CA SER A 13 -7.90 -26.50 9.03
C SER A 13 -6.83 -26.26 10.11
N ALA A 14 -5.67 -26.91 10.00
CA ALA A 14 -4.54 -26.68 10.90
C ALA A 14 -4.11 -25.19 10.93
N ALA A 15 -4.20 -24.50 9.79
CA ALA A 15 -3.93 -23.06 9.72
C ALA A 15 -4.92 -22.26 10.55
N ILE A 16 -6.23 -22.56 10.49
CA ILE A 16 -7.24 -21.87 11.31
C ILE A 16 -6.97 -22.12 12.80
N LEU A 17 -6.67 -23.36 13.19
CA LEU A 17 -6.34 -23.68 14.59
C LEU A 17 -5.11 -22.93 15.11
N PHE A 18 -4.12 -22.69 14.23
CA PHE A 18 -2.93 -21.92 14.59
C PHE A 18 -3.22 -20.41 14.69
N PHE A 19 -3.95 -19.86 13.73
CA PHE A 19 -4.18 -18.40 13.66
C PHE A 19 -5.37 -17.93 14.51
N ALA A 20 -6.34 -18.79 14.86
CA ALA A 20 -7.49 -18.40 15.67
C ALA A 20 -7.11 -17.85 17.06
N PRO A 21 -6.21 -18.46 17.85
CA PRO A 21 -5.79 -17.88 19.13
C PRO A 21 -5.15 -16.49 18.97
N LEU A 22 -4.35 -16.29 17.91
CA LEU A 22 -3.75 -14.98 17.61
C LEU A 22 -4.83 -13.94 17.26
N ALA A 23 -5.82 -14.32 16.47
CA ALA A 23 -6.95 -13.45 16.13
C ALA A 23 -7.75 -13.07 17.38
N VAL A 24 -8.03 -14.04 18.29
CA VAL A 24 -8.71 -13.77 19.54
C VAL A 24 -7.88 -12.83 20.43
N LEU A 25 -6.58 -13.05 20.56
CA LEU A 25 -5.69 -12.16 21.29
C LEU A 25 -5.72 -10.74 20.69
N CYS A 26 -5.66 -10.62 19.37
CA CYS A 26 -5.74 -9.34 18.67
C CYS A 26 -7.03 -8.59 19.01
N VAL A 27 -8.18 -9.27 18.96
CA VAL A 27 -9.48 -8.70 19.31
C VAL A 27 -9.50 -8.25 20.78
N LEU A 28 -8.98 -9.06 21.71
CA LEU A 28 -8.90 -8.69 23.12
C LEU A 28 -8.02 -7.46 23.36
N LEU A 29 -6.87 -7.36 22.67
CA LEU A 29 -5.99 -6.19 22.75
C LEU A 29 -6.66 -4.94 22.16
N ILE A 30 -7.41 -5.06 21.05
CA ILE A 30 -8.18 -3.96 20.49
C ILE A 30 -9.26 -3.50 21.47
N LEU A 31 -10.01 -4.42 22.07
CA LEU A 31 -11.01 -4.09 23.10
C LEU A 31 -10.37 -3.40 24.30
N LYS A 32 -9.25 -3.93 24.81
CA LYS A 32 -8.49 -3.29 25.88
C LYS A 32 -8.07 -1.87 25.50
N ARG A 33 -7.58 -1.66 24.27
CA ARG A 33 -7.21 -0.36 23.74
C ARG A 33 -8.39 0.61 23.72
N LEU A 34 -9.57 0.17 23.29
CA LEU A 34 -10.76 1.01 23.20
C LEU A 34 -11.26 1.46 24.59
N VAL A 35 -11.12 0.61 25.60
CA VAL A 35 -11.58 0.91 26.96
C VAL A 35 -10.54 1.69 27.77
N PHE A 36 -9.28 1.26 27.75
CA PHE A 36 -8.21 1.80 28.60
C PHE A 36 -7.25 2.76 27.88
N GLY A 37 -7.51 3.06 26.60
CA GLY A 37 -6.68 3.93 25.79
C GLY A 37 -5.46 3.23 25.17
N ILE A 38 -4.83 3.94 24.18
CA ILE A 38 -3.76 3.37 23.37
C ILE A 38 -2.50 3.03 24.17
N GLY A 39 -2.16 3.80 25.20
CA GLY A 39 -0.99 3.57 26.06
C GLY A 39 -1.08 2.28 26.87
N SER A 40 -2.26 1.64 26.98
CA SER A 40 -2.42 0.36 27.69
C SER A 40 -1.90 -0.84 26.88
N VAL A 41 -1.72 -0.71 25.58
CA VAL A 41 -1.34 -1.79 24.64
C VAL A 41 -0.15 -1.43 23.76
N THR A 42 0.30 -0.18 23.77
CA THR A 42 1.43 0.31 22.98
C THR A 42 2.36 1.19 23.82
N ALA A 43 3.58 1.40 23.36
CA ALA A 43 4.54 2.36 23.91
C ALA A 43 4.47 3.74 23.22
N LEU A 44 3.38 4.05 22.48
CA LEU A 44 3.22 5.33 21.81
C LEU A 44 3.13 6.48 22.82
N ASN A 45 3.82 7.56 22.50
CA ASN A 45 3.83 8.81 23.27
C ASN A 45 3.72 10.01 22.31
N GLY A 46 3.69 11.22 22.86
CA GLY A 46 3.53 12.45 22.06
C GLY A 46 4.66 12.76 21.06
N GLY A 47 5.79 12.03 21.09
CA GLY A 47 6.88 12.17 20.13
C GLY A 47 6.60 11.49 18.79
N TYR A 48 5.68 10.51 18.75
CA TYR A 48 5.30 9.78 17.55
C TYR A 48 3.96 10.31 17.02
N PRO A 49 3.90 10.76 15.74
CA PRO A 49 2.64 11.22 15.15
C PRO A 49 1.71 10.05 14.76
N TRP A 50 2.26 8.84 14.61
CA TRP A 50 1.55 7.60 14.28
C TRP A 50 2.29 6.40 14.86
N GLY A 51 1.58 5.27 14.95
CA GLY A 51 2.15 3.99 15.36
C GLY A 51 2.35 3.03 14.18
N LEU A 52 2.70 1.78 14.54
CA LEU A 52 2.92 0.71 13.56
C LEU A 52 1.67 0.42 12.72
N TRP A 53 0.46 0.54 13.29
CA TRP A 53 -0.80 0.31 12.59
C TRP A 53 -0.96 1.26 11.38
N ILE A 54 -0.79 2.57 11.59
CA ILE A 54 -0.84 3.54 10.50
C ILE A 54 0.34 3.34 9.55
N ALA A 55 1.54 3.16 10.04
CA ALA A 55 2.71 2.99 9.19
C ALA A 55 2.60 1.74 8.31
N PHE A 56 2.12 0.63 8.82
CA PHE A 56 1.98 -0.61 8.08
C PHE A 56 0.66 -0.67 7.31
N ASP A 57 -0.49 -0.58 7.99
CA ASP A 57 -1.79 -0.81 7.32
C ASP A 57 -2.19 0.33 6.41
N LEU A 58 -1.91 1.59 6.80
CA LEU A 58 -2.25 2.73 5.97
C LEU A 58 -1.24 2.94 4.84
N LEU A 59 0.06 3.04 5.14
CA LEU A 59 1.05 3.36 4.12
C LEU A 59 1.38 2.16 3.22
N VAL A 60 1.57 0.98 3.79
CA VAL A 60 1.90 -0.24 3.05
C VAL A 60 0.65 -0.96 2.59
N GLY A 61 -0.31 -1.18 3.49
CA GLY A 61 -1.54 -1.94 3.21
C GLY A 61 -2.41 -1.31 2.14
N THR A 62 -2.61 0.02 2.17
CA THR A 62 -3.33 0.70 1.06
C THR A 62 -2.54 0.67 -0.24
N GLY A 63 -1.21 0.61 -0.20
CA GLY A 63 -0.38 0.38 -1.37
C GLY A 63 -0.63 -1.00 -1.99
N PHE A 64 -0.72 -2.06 -1.18
CA PHE A 64 -1.14 -3.39 -1.65
C PHE A 64 -2.58 -3.37 -2.19
N ALA A 65 -3.44 -2.55 -1.61
CA ALA A 65 -4.82 -2.40 -2.07
C ALA A 65 -4.98 -1.58 -3.36
N CYS A 66 -3.91 -1.06 -3.96
CA CYS A 66 -3.96 -0.30 -5.20
C CYS A 66 -4.21 -1.15 -6.46
N GLY A 67 -4.36 -2.48 -6.34
CA GLY A 67 -4.54 -3.39 -7.48
C GLY A 67 -5.77 -3.06 -8.32
N GLY A 68 -6.93 -2.83 -7.70
CA GLY A 68 -8.16 -2.45 -8.40
C GLY A 68 -8.03 -1.14 -9.15
N TRP A 69 -7.49 -0.12 -8.50
CA TRP A 69 -7.23 1.18 -9.08
C TRP A 69 -6.22 1.13 -10.25
N ALA A 70 -5.07 0.46 -10.07
CA ALA A 70 -4.07 0.33 -11.13
C ALA A 70 -4.62 -0.39 -12.38
N LEU A 71 -5.47 -1.41 -12.17
CA LEU A 71 -6.17 -2.08 -13.26
C LEU A 71 -7.28 -1.22 -13.86
N ALA A 72 -7.98 -0.40 -13.07
CA ALA A 72 -8.96 0.55 -13.61
C ALA A 72 -8.28 1.52 -14.59
N TRP A 73 -7.12 2.07 -14.25
CA TRP A 73 -6.32 2.87 -15.18
C TRP A 73 -5.95 2.07 -16.44
N THR A 74 -5.48 0.84 -16.27
CA THR A 74 -5.06 -0.02 -17.40
C THR A 74 -6.21 -0.33 -18.34
N VAL A 75 -7.37 -0.70 -17.81
CA VAL A 75 -8.52 -1.16 -18.58
C VAL A 75 -9.29 0.00 -19.19
N TYR A 76 -9.62 1.02 -18.39
CA TYR A 76 -10.55 2.07 -18.80
C TYR A 76 -9.84 3.30 -19.36
N ILE A 77 -8.71 3.73 -18.79
CA ILE A 77 -7.98 4.92 -19.26
C ILE A 77 -7.07 4.58 -20.43
N PHE A 78 -6.25 3.51 -20.29
CA PHE A 78 -5.37 3.06 -21.39
C PHE A 78 -6.06 2.12 -22.38
N ASN A 79 -7.35 1.86 -22.21
CA ASN A 79 -8.19 1.04 -23.10
C ASN A 79 -7.61 -0.36 -23.38
N LYS A 80 -7.07 -1.02 -22.35
CA LYS A 80 -6.51 -2.38 -22.44
C LYS A 80 -7.50 -3.42 -21.91
N GLY A 81 -8.64 -3.58 -22.59
CA GLY A 81 -9.75 -4.44 -22.17
C GLY A 81 -9.40 -5.91 -21.90
N LYS A 82 -8.27 -6.42 -22.42
CA LYS A 82 -7.80 -7.79 -22.16
C LYS A 82 -7.53 -8.07 -20.67
N TYR A 83 -7.27 -7.05 -19.85
CA TYR A 83 -7.03 -7.19 -18.42
C TYR A 83 -8.32 -7.17 -17.58
N HIS A 84 -9.49 -7.04 -18.22
CA HIS A 84 -10.78 -6.96 -17.52
C HIS A 84 -11.06 -8.19 -16.63
N ALA A 85 -10.55 -9.37 -17.00
CA ALA A 85 -10.67 -10.58 -16.21
C ALA A 85 -10.07 -10.45 -14.79
N LEU A 86 -9.01 -9.64 -14.65
CA LEU A 86 -8.28 -9.42 -13.40
C LEU A 86 -8.92 -8.33 -12.51
N VAL A 87 -9.87 -7.55 -13.02
CA VAL A 87 -10.45 -6.39 -12.30
C VAL A 87 -11.21 -6.83 -11.03
N ARG A 88 -12.03 -7.88 -11.12
CA ARG A 88 -12.86 -8.31 -9.98
C ARG A 88 -12.06 -8.77 -8.76
N PRO A 89 -11.08 -9.69 -8.88
CA PRO A 89 -10.24 -10.06 -7.74
C PRO A 89 -9.44 -8.86 -7.20
N ALA A 90 -8.91 -8.02 -8.07
CA ALA A 90 -8.18 -6.82 -7.67
C ALA A 90 -9.06 -5.79 -6.92
N LEU A 91 -10.34 -5.60 -7.33
CA LEU A 91 -11.29 -4.76 -6.60
C LEU A 91 -11.61 -5.34 -5.22
N LEU A 92 -11.71 -6.67 -5.10
CA LEU A 92 -11.93 -7.31 -3.80
C LEU A 92 -10.74 -7.08 -2.86
N ALA A 93 -9.52 -7.24 -3.35
CA ALA A 93 -8.30 -6.93 -2.61
C ALA A 93 -8.25 -5.46 -2.18
N SER A 94 -8.63 -4.55 -3.09
CA SER A 94 -8.72 -3.11 -2.80
C SER A 94 -9.76 -2.81 -1.72
N LEU A 95 -10.94 -3.42 -1.78
CA LEU A 95 -12.00 -3.24 -0.79
C LEU A 95 -11.54 -3.67 0.60
N PHE A 96 -10.93 -4.84 0.73
CA PHE A 96 -10.41 -5.30 2.02
C PHE A 96 -9.25 -4.43 2.52
N GLY A 97 -8.27 -4.15 1.68
CA GLY A 97 -7.08 -3.40 2.09
C GLY A 97 -7.39 -1.96 2.52
N TYR A 98 -8.23 -1.24 1.78
CA TYR A 98 -8.64 0.11 2.19
C TYR A 98 -9.57 0.09 3.41
N SER A 99 -10.45 -0.90 3.54
CA SER A 99 -11.29 -1.02 4.74
C SER A 99 -10.46 -1.32 6.00
N LEU A 100 -9.47 -2.20 5.89
CA LEU A 100 -8.53 -2.49 6.99
C LEU A 100 -7.66 -1.28 7.31
N GLY A 101 -7.17 -0.55 6.28
CA GLY A 101 -6.45 0.70 6.48
C GLY A 101 -7.28 1.76 7.22
N GLY A 102 -8.58 1.90 6.90
CA GLY A 102 -9.50 2.79 7.63
C GLY A 102 -9.73 2.36 9.08
N LEU A 103 -9.81 1.06 9.32
CA LEU A 103 -9.92 0.51 10.67
C LEU A 103 -8.65 0.76 11.47
N SER A 104 -7.47 0.63 10.87
CA SER A 104 -6.19 0.85 11.52
C SER A 104 -6.02 2.28 12.03
N ILE A 105 -6.51 3.28 11.27
CA ILE A 105 -6.55 4.68 11.73
C ILE A 105 -7.34 4.78 13.04
N THR A 106 -8.51 4.16 13.11
CA THR A 106 -9.35 4.17 14.32
C THR A 106 -8.67 3.51 15.50
N ILE A 107 -7.91 2.44 15.24
CA ILE A 107 -7.15 1.73 16.30
C ILE A 107 -5.97 2.56 16.80
N ASP A 108 -5.28 3.28 15.92
CA ASP A 108 -4.04 4.02 16.24
C ASP A 108 -4.30 5.44 16.78
N MET A 109 -5.46 6.02 16.49
CA MET A 109 -5.83 7.35 17.00
C MET A 109 -6.01 7.33 18.53
N GLY A 110 -5.30 8.18 19.26
CA GLY A 110 -5.46 8.31 20.71
C GLY A 110 -6.92 8.56 21.12
N ARG A 111 -7.59 9.50 20.45
CA ARG A 111 -8.99 9.89 20.70
C ARG A 111 -9.87 9.49 19.51
N TYR A 112 -10.12 8.21 19.32
CA TYR A 112 -10.86 7.68 18.16
C TYR A 112 -12.29 8.24 18.02
N TRP A 113 -12.91 8.71 19.11
CA TRP A 113 -14.22 9.37 19.09
C TRP A 113 -14.21 10.76 18.43
N HIS A 114 -13.03 11.31 18.12
CA HIS A 114 -12.89 12.54 17.32
C HIS A 114 -12.87 12.26 15.80
N LEU A 115 -12.87 10.99 15.38
CA LEU A 115 -12.91 10.64 13.94
C LEU A 115 -14.04 11.34 13.18
N PRO A 116 -15.29 11.47 13.71
CA PRO A 116 -16.35 12.20 13.02
C PRO A 116 -16.04 13.68 12.74
N TYR A 117 -15.11 14.30 13.46
CA TYR A 117 -14.78 15.73 13.26
C TYR A 117 -14.15 15.99 11.88
N PHE A 118 -13.59 14.99 11.23
CA PHE A 118 -13.15 15.08 9.84
C PHE A 118 -14.30 15.35 8.83
N TYR A 119 -15.56 15.19 9.25
CA TYR A 119 -16.73 15.34 8.39
C TYR A 119 -17.69 16.45 8.84
N ILE A 120 -17.42 17.08 9.98
CA ILE A 120 -18.27 18.15 10.52
C ILE A 120 -17.73 19.50 10.07
N PRO A 121 -18.50 20.30 9.29
CA PRO A 121 -18.06 21.62 8.87
C PRO A 121 -17.62 22.50 10.04
N GLY A 122 -16.49 23.18 9.88
CA GLY A 122 -15.90 24.02 10.95
C GLY A 122 -14.96 23.28 11.93
N GLN A 123 -14.90 21.95 11.87
CA GLN A 123 -14.00 21.14 12.72
C GLN A 123 -12.76 20.67 11.98
N PHE A 124 -12.70 20.84 10.67
CA PHE A 124 -11.57 20.42 9.83
C PHE A 124 -10.99 21.60 9.04
N ASN A 125 -9.72 21.47 8.65
CA ASN A 125 -9.02 22.41 7.78
C ASN A 125 -8.84 21.82 6.38
N THR A 126 -9.46 22.41 5.37
CA THR A 126 -9.37 21.95 3.96
C THR A 126 -7.97 22.03 3.36
N ASN A 127 -7.08 22.85 3.92
CA ASN A 127 -5.69 22.96 3.49
C ASN A 127 -4.77 21.95 4.17
N SER A 128 -5.31 21.07 5.02
CA SER A 128 -4.54 20.04 5.70
C SER A 128 -4.38 18.81 4.82
N VAL A 129 -3.14 18.40 4.55
CA VAL A 129 -2.82 17.13 3.86
C VAL A 129 -3.38 15.93 4.61
N LEU A 130 -3.43 15.97 5.94
CA LEU A 130 -4.03 14.93 6.77
C LEU A 130 -5.53 14.81 6.52
N PHE A 131 -6.23 15.95 6.42
CA PHE A 131 -7.66 15.99 6.07
C PHE A 131 -7.88 15.39 4.68
N GLU A 132 -7.13 15.84 3.67
CA GLU A 132 -7.22 15.33 2.30
C GLU A 132 -7.03 13.81 2.25
N THR A 133 -5.99 13.30 2.93
CA THR A 133 -5.71 11.86 3.00
C THR A 133 -6.87 11.08 3.61
N ALA A 134 -7.39 11.52 4.76
CA ALA A 134 -8.49 10.85 5.46
C ALA A 134 -9.81 10.91 4.66
N PHE A 135 -10.11 12.05 4.06
CA PHE A 135 -11.31 12.25 3.26
C PHE A 135 -11.29 11.39 1.99
N CYS A 136 -10.21 11.46 1.20
CA CYS A 136 -10.07 10.68 -0.02
C CYS A 136 -10.17 9.17 0.26
N MET A 137 -9.54 8.70 1.35
CA MET A 137 -9.60 7.30 1.75
C MET A 137 -11.02 6.87 2.10
N THR A 138 -11.74 7.65 2.90
CA THR A 138 -13.12 7.33 3.31
C THR A 138 -14.07 7.30 2.11
N VAL A 139 -13.99 8.31 1.25
CA VAL A 139 -14.81 8.35 0.03
C VAL A 139 -14.46 7.20 -0.90
N TYR A 140 -13.18 6.83 -1.00
CA TYR A 140 -12.77 5.70 -1.83
C TYR A 140 -13.26 4.35 -1.30
N ILE A 141 -13.30 4.13 0.02
CA ILE A 141 -13.91 2.91 0.59
C ILE A 141 -15.37 2.78 0.16
N ILE A 142 -16.13 3.88 0.16
CA ILE A 142 -17.51 3.90 -0.34
C ILE A 142 -17.55 3.60 -1.84
N VAL A 143 -16.70 4.23 -2.62
CA VAL A 143 -16.62 4.06 -4.08
C VAL A 143 -16.29 2.63 -4.45
N VAL A 144 -15.24 2.04 -3.88
CA VAL A 144 -14.84 0.64 -4.18
C VAL A 144 -15.89 -0.37 -3.72
N THR A 145 -16.62 -0.06 -2.64
CA THR A 145 -17.78 -0.86 -2.23
C THR A 145 -18.88 -0.82 -3.28
N LEU A 146 -19.17 0.35 -3.85
CA LEU A 146 -20.13 0.50 -4.94
C LEU A 146 -19.66 -0.15 -6.24
N GLU A 147 -18.37 -0.08 -6.57
CA GLU A 147 -17.78 -0.78 -7.72
C GLU A 147 -17.92 -2.31 -7.60
N PHE A 148 -17.77 -2.83 -6.39
CA PHE A 148 -17.91 -4.27 -6.12
C PHE A 148 -19.37 -4.71 -5.92
N ALA A 149 -20.29 -3.78 -5.62
CA ALA A 149 -21.71 -4.07 -5.34
C ALA A 149 -22.45 -4.86 -6.44
N PRO A 150 -22.17 -4.73 -7.75
CA PRO A 150 -22.80 -5.57 -8.78
C PRO A 150 -22.63 -7.07 -8.53
N VAL A 151 -21.50 -7.49 -7.92
CA VAL A 151 -21.24 -8.90 -7.57
C VAL A 151 -22.24 -9.38 -6.52
N TRP A 152 -22.46 -8.58 -5.45
CA TRP A 152 -23.43 -8.89 -4.39
C TRP A 152 -24.87 -8.83 -4.88
N LEU A 153 -25.21 -7.77 -5.63
CA LEU A 153 -26.55 -7.59 -6.18
C LEU A 153 -26.93 -8.72 -7.15
N GLY A 154 -25.97 -9.18 -7.94
CA GLY A 154 -26.14 -10.35 -8.82
C GLY A 154 -26.32 -11.64 -8.03
N PHE A 155 -25.54 -11.85 -6.97
CA PHE A 155 -25.66 -13.03 -6.10
C PHE A 155 -27.01 -13.10 -5.40
N PHE A 156 -27.53 -11.99 -4.86
CA PHE A 156 -28.83 -11.91 -4.20
C PHE A 156 -30.02 -11.76 -5.17
N GLY A 157 -29.75 -11.70 -6.48
CA GLY A 157 -30.82 -11.59 -7.49
C GLY A 157 -31.55 -10.23 -7.53
N LEU A 158 -30.93 -9.18 -6.98
CA LEU A 158 -31.53 -7.83 -6.86
C LEU A 158 -31.40 -7.04 -8.17
N LYS A 159 -32.01 -7.53 -9.25
CA LYS A 159 -31.92 -7.00 -10.63
C LYS A 159 -32.23 -5.49 -10.74
N LYS A 160 -33.24 -5.01 -9.99
CA LYS A 160 -33.66 -3.59 -10.01
C LYS A 160 -32.50 -2.68 -9.56
N TRP A 161 -31.85 -3.01 -8.45
CA TRP A 161 -30.71 -2.25 -7.91
C TRP A 161 -29.47 -2.41 -8.78
N PHE A 162 -29.21 -3.60 -9.30
CA PHE A 162 -28.14 -3.87 -10.26
C PHE A 162 -28.24 -2.95 -11.49
N ASN A 163 -29.44 -2.88 -12.12
CA ASN A 163 -29.66 -2.04 -13.31
C ASN A 163 -29.55 -0.54 -12.97
N LYS A 164 -29.99 -0.12 -11.78
CA LYS A 164 -29.88 1.28 -11.34
C LYS A 164 -28.42 1.69 -11.12
N LEU A 165 -27.65 0.82 -10.46
CA LEU A 165 -26.22 1.07 -10.18
C LEU A 165 -25.41 1.10 -11.47
N ASN A 166 -25.67 0.20 -12.42
CA ASN A 166 -24.94 0.16 -13.69
C ASN A 166 -25.10 1.44 -14.53
N LYS A 167 -26.19 2.20 -14.37
CA LYS A 167 -26.38 3.47 -15.07
C LYS A 167 -25.39 4.55 -14.64
N ILE A 168 -24.91 4.50 -13.40
CA ILE A 168 -23.98 5.48 -12.83
C ILE A 168 -22.56 4.91 -12.68
N MET A 169 -22.36 3.64 -13.10
CA MET A 169 -21.09 2.93 -12.89
C MET A 169 -19.90 3.66 -13.53
N PHE A 170 -20.09 4.33 -14.66
CA PHE A 170 -19.05 5.11 -15.30
C PHE A 170 -18.48 6.21 -14.35
N PHE A 171 -19.35 6.93 -13.66
CA PHE A 171 -18.92 7.96 -12.71
C PHE A 171 -18.25 7.36 -11.48
N ILE A 172 -18.74 6.21 -11.02
CA ILE A 172 -18.16 5.49 -9.88
C ILE A 172 -16.75 5.04 -10.22
N ILE A 173 -16.52 4.43 -11.40
CA ILE A 173 -15.20 4.01 -11.87
C ILE A 173 -14.26 5.21 -12.04
N ALA A 174 -14.77 6.34 -12.56
CA ALA A 174 -13.95 7.55 -12.70
C ALA A 174 -13.47 8.08 -11.33
N LEU A 175 -14.33 8.09 -10.31
CA LEU A 175 -13.97 8.41 -8.94
C LEU A 175 -13.00 7.37 -8.37
N GLY A 176 -13.24 6.08 -8.61
CA GLY A 176 -12.38 4.97 -8.22
C GLY A 176 -10.98 5.04 -8.84
N ALA A 177 -10.83 5.65 -10.00
CA ALA A 177 -9.54 5.92 -10.62
C ALA A 177 -8.85 7.15 -10.04
N LEU A 178 -9.60 8.19 -9.65
CA LEU A 178 -9.06 9.47 -9.18
C LEU A 178 -8.68 9.46 -7.69
N LEU A 179 -9.58 8.99 -6.83
CA LEU A 179 -9.42 9.11 -5.37
C LEU A 179 -8.18 8.40 -4.81
N PRO A 180 -7.85 7.15 -5.21
CA PRO A 180 -6.62 6.51 -4.74
C PRO A 180 -5.36 7.23 -5.23
N MET A 181 -5.39 7.82 -6.42
CA MET A 181 -4.26 8.61 -6.93
C MET A 181 -4.01 9.84 -6.07
N MET A 182 -5.06 10.59 -5.73
CA MET A 182 -4.98 11.71 -4.80
C MET A 182 -4.49 11.23 -3.42
N HIS A 183 -5.12 10.20 -2.86
CA HIS A 183 -4.75 9.64 -1.56
C HIS A 183 -3.27 9.22 -1.52
N GLN A 184 -2.78 8.51 -2.51
CA GLN A 184 -1.40 8.00 -2.54
C GLN A 184 -0.36 9.13 -2.72
N SER A 185 -0.66 10.17 -3.49
CA SER A 185 0.22 11.35 -3.60
C SER A 185 0.22 12.18 -2.32
N SER A 186 -0.95 12.36 -1.70
CA SER A 186 -1.09 13.10 -0.43
C SER A 186 -0.38 12.41 0.74
N MET A 187 -0.31 11.06 0.73
CA MET A 187 0.49 10.32 1.72
C MET A 187 1.99 10.64 1.61
N GLY A 188 2.52 10.81 0.39
CA GLY A 188 3.87 11.33 0.18
C GLY A 188 4.02 12.75 0.71
N SER A 189 3.07 13.62 0.41
CA SER A 189 3.07 15.02 0.88
C SER A 189 2.98 15.14 2.41
N LEU A 190 2.26 14.23 3.08
CA LEU A 190 2.17 14.19 4.55
C LEU A 190 3.55 14.03 5.18
N MET A 191 4.44 13.25 4.56
CA MET A 191 5.78 13.03 5.05
C MET A 191 6.72 14.24 4.86
N ILE A 192 6.38 15.15 3.97
CA ILE A 192 7.12 16.42 3.81
C ILE A 192 7.00 17.27 5.09
N VAL A 193 5.81 17.30 5.68
CA VAL A 193 5.56 18.04 6.93
C VAL A 193 6.38 17.50 8.10
N ALA A 194 6.61 16.19 8.14
CA ALA A 194 7.39 15.51 9.17
C ALA A 194 8.86 15.31 8.77
N GLY A 195 9.29 15.83 7.63
CA GLY A 195 10.57 15.49 7.01
C GLY A 195 11.81 15.79 7.85
N HIS A 196 11.77 16.83 8.71
CA HIS A 196 12.85 17.14 9.64
C HIS A 196 13.14 16.02 10.68
N LYS A 197 12.22 15.06 10.81
CA LYS A 197 12.37 13.90 11.70
C LYS A 197 12.78 12.63 10.94
N VAL A 198 12.88 12.67 9.63
CA VAL A 198 13.28 11.54 8.79
C VAL A 198 14.76 11.67 8.44
N HIS A 199 15.47 10.53 8.36
CA HIS A 199 16.88 10.52 7.97
C HIS A 199 17.09 11.16 6.57
N PRO A 200 18.13 11.99 6.35
CA PRO A 200 18.33 12.77 5.12
C PRO A 200 18.22 11.98 3.82
N VAL A 201 18.65 10.72 3.80
CA VAL A 201 18.54 9.84 2.62
C VAL A 201 17.10 9.66 2.16
N TRP A 202 16.10 9.71 3.05
CA TRP A 202 14.67 9.58 2.74
C TRP A 202 13.89 10.90 2.76
N GLN A 203 14.58 12.01 2.99
CA GLN A 203 14.03 13.36 2.89
C GLN A 203 14.00 13.82 1.43
N SER A 204 13.12 13.24 0.61
CA SER A 204 12.97 13.62 -0.79
C SER A 204 11.76 14.54 -0.94
N TYR A 205 11.85 15.75 -0.38
CA TYR A 205 10.72 16.66 -0.24
C TYR A 205 9.94 16.89 -1.53
N GLU A 206 10.65 17.11 -2.64
CA GLU A 206 10.02 17.46 -3.92
C GLU A 206 9.48 16.21 -4.66
N ALA A 207 10.14 15.07 -4.50
CA ALA A 207 9.81 13.84 -5.20
C ALA A 207 8.94 12.86 -4.38
N LEU A 208 8.75 13.05 -3.07
CA LEU A 208 7.97 12.14 -2.23
C LEU A 208 6.56 11.85 -2.79
N PRO A 209 5.76 12.82 -3.26
CA PRO A 209 4.45 12.54 -3.81
C PRO A 209 4.50 11.64 -5.04
N ILE A 210 5.44 11.88 -5.97
CA ILE A 210 5.60 11.08 -7.18
C ILE A 210 6.19 9.70 -6.87
N LEU A 211 7.15 9.61 -5.96
CA LEU A 211 7.70 8.32 -5.52
C LEU A 211 6.63 7.47 -4.82
N SER A 212 5.77 8.10 -3.99
CA SER A 212 4.64 7.44 -3.35
C SER A 212 3.65 6.91 -4.38
N LEU A 213 3.34 7.70 -5.39
CA LEU A 213 2.45 7.31 -6.49
C LEU A 213 3.03 6.17 -7.34
N LEU A 214 4.31 6.26 -7.70
CA LEU A 214 5.01 5.20 -8.45
C LEU A 214 5.01 3.88 -7.67
N THR A 215 5.32 3.92 -6.37
CA THR A 215 5.26 2.71 -5.53
C THR A 215 3.84 2.17 -5.39
N ALA A 216 2.80 3.01 -5.39
CA ALA A 216 1.41 2.58 -5.38
C ALA A 216 1.04 1.79 -6.64
N PHE A 217 1.46 2.23 -7.83
CA PHE A 217 1.30 1.46 -9.07
C PHE A 217 2.10 0.16 -9.06
N ILE A 218 3.37 0.21 -8.61
CA ILE A 218 4.23 -0.98 -8.50
C ILE A 218 3.56 -2.01 -7.58
N MET A 219 3.11 -1.60 -6.40
CA MET A 219 2.43 -2.48 -5.44
C MET A 219 1.10 -2.99 -5.99
N GLY A 220 0.32 -2.13 -6.63
CA GLY A 220 -0.97 -2.47 -7.21
C GLY A 220 -0.89 -3.53 -8.31
N PHE A 221 0.06 -3.43 -9.23
CA PHE A 221 0.26 -4.49 -10.24
C PHE A 221 0.88 -5.74 -9.63
N SER A 222 1.80 -5.59 -8.70
CA SER A 222 2.50 -6.71 -8.09
C SER A 222 1.57 -7.56 -7.23
N ILE A 223 0.61 -6.96 -6.49
CA ILE A 223 -0.35 -7.72 -5.69
C ILE A 223 -1.25 -8.58 -6.59
N VAL A 224 -1.67 -8.07 -7.74
CA VAL A 224 -2.49 -8.81 -8.70
C VAL A 224 -1.72 -10.04 -9.24
N ILE A 225 -0.44 -9.88 -9.54
CA ILE A 225 0.41 -11.00 -10.00
C ILE A 225 0.63 -11.98 -8.86
N PHE A 226 0.87 -11.50 -7.65
CA PHE A 226 1.11 -12.31 -6.45
C PHE A 226 -0.11 -13.16 -6.10
N GLU A 227 -1.28 -12.53 -5.94
CA GLU A 227 -2.54 -13.22 -5.64
C GLU A 227 -2.92 -14.22 -6.74
N GLY A 228 -2.83 -13.80 -8.02
CA GLY A 228 -3.13 -14.68 -9.14
C GLY A 228 -2.21 -15.89 -9.20
N SER A 229 -0.93 -15.72 -8.84
CA SER A 229 0.03 -16.82 -8.76
C SER A 229 -0.30 -17.79 -7.62
N LEU A 230 -0.71 -17.27 -6.44
CA LEU A 230 -1.16 -18.08 -5.29
C LEU A 230 -2.44 -18.84 -5.60
N VAL A 231 -3.45 -18.17 -6.16
CA VAL A 231 -4.72 -18.79 -6.56
C VAL A 231 -4.49 -19.91 -7.54
N LYS A 232 -3.61 -19.70 -8.52
CA LYS A 232 -3.23 -20.74 -9.49
C LYS A 232 -2.55 -21.95 -8.84
N ALA A 233 -1.65 -21.70 -7.88
CA ALA A 233 -0.98 -22.77 -7.14
C ALA A 233 -1.96 -23.55 -6.25
N GLY A 234 -2.89 -22.86 -5.58
CA GLY A 234 -3.86 -23.46 -4.66
C GLY A 234 -5.02 -24.18 -5.34
N LEU A 235 -5.48 -23.67 -6.49
CA LEU A 235 -6.63 -24.21 -7.22
C LEU A 235 -6.26 -25.08 -8.44
N ALA A 236 -5.09 -25.61 -8.48
CA ALA A 236 -4.47 -26.43 -9.54
C ALA A 236 -5.43 -26.86 -10.68
N GLY A 237 -5.37 -26.20 -11.82
CA GLY A 237 -6.14 -26.55 -13.03
C GLY A 237 -7.63 -26.14 -13.04
N LYS A 238 -8.16 -25.49 -11.99
CA LYS A 238 -9.54 -25.02 -11.92
C LYS A 238 -9.71 -23.54 -12.28
N THR A 239 -8.60 -22.84 -12.52
CA THR A 239 -8.59 -21.43 -12.91
C THR A 239 -8.10 -21.27 -14.34
N PRO A 240 -8.59 -20.24 -15.09
CA PRO A 240 -8.05 -19.91 -16.40
C PRO A 240 -6.54 -19.63 -16.36
N ASP A 241 -5.83 -19.90 -17.46
CA ASP A 241 -4.41 -19.60 -17.54
C ASP A 241 -4.17 -18.15 -17.98
N GLU A 242 -3.98 -17.27 -17.02
CA GLU A 242 -3.74 -15.84 -17.23
C GLU A 242 -2.26 -15.45 -17.11
N ARG A 243 -1.32 -16.43 -17.13
CA ARG A 243 0.13 -16.17 -17.00
C ARG A 243 0.67 -15.14 -17.98
N HIS A 244 0.14 -15.13 -19.22
CA HIS A 244 0.54 -14.17 -20.23
C HIS A 244 0.19 -12.73 -19.83
N LEU A 245 -0.95 -12.51 -19.13
CA LEU A 245 -1.33 -11.20 -18.61
C LEU A 245 -0.43 -10.78 -17.47
N PHE A 246 -0.14 -11.69 -16.55
CA PHE A 246 0.78 -11.42 -15.43
C PHE A 246 2.20 -11.09 -15.92
N THR A 247 2.70 -11.79 -16.94
CA THR A 247 4.01 -11.47 -17.54
C THR A 247 4.02 -10.06 -18.16
N GLN A 248 2.93 -9.66 -18.80
CA GLN A 248 2.83 -8.31 -19.38
C GLN A 248 2.73 -7.24 -18.30
N LEU A 249 1.95 -7.46 -17.23
CA LEU A 249 1.90 -6.57 -16.07
C LEU A 249 3.27 -6.44 -15.40
N ALA A 250 4.00 -7.56 -15.22
CA ALA A 250 5.33 -7.55 -14.65
C ALA A 250 6.32 -6.71 -15.47
N ARG A 251 6.22 -6.72 -16.81
CA ARG A 251 7.04 -5.85 -17.67
C ARG A 251 6.70 -4.36 -17.51
N VAL A 252 5.41 -4.04 -17.41
CA VAL A 252 4.98 -2.66 -17.13
C VAL A 252 5.51 -2.21 -15.76
N THR A 253 5.38 -3.07 -14.75
CA THR A 253 5.89 -2.80 -13.41
C THR A 253 7.42 -2.63 -13.41
N ALA A 254 8.17 -3.40 -14.20
CA ALA A 254 9.61 -3.21 -14.37
C ALA A 254 9.96 -1.81 -14.93
N GLY A 255 9.18 -1.31 -15.88
CA GLY A 255 9.32 0.08 -16.36
C GLY A 255 9.06 1.11 -15.26
N LEU A 256 8.03 0.90 -14.43
CA LEU A 256 7.73 1.78 -13.29
C LEU A 256 8.84 1.74 -12.23
N ILE A 257 9.44 0.57 -11.98
CA ILE A 257 10.59 0.44 -11.07
C ILE A 257 11.77 1.23 -11.61
N PHE A 258 12.05 1.15 -12.91
CA PHE A 258 13.10 1.95 -13.52
C PHE A 258 12.86 3.45 -13.31
N CYS A 259 11.62 3.93 -13.54
CA CYS A 259 11.26 5.32 -13.27
C CYS A 259 11.43 5.68 -11.79
N PHE A 260 10.99 4.80 -10.88
CA PHE A 260 11.16 4.99 -9.43
C PHE A 260 12.64 5.12 -9.05
N LEU A 261 13.49 4.21 -9.51
CA LEU A 261 14.92 4.24 -9.22
C LEU A 261 15.59 5.48 -9.83
N ALA A 262 15.21 5.87 -11.07
CA ALA A 262 15.75 7.06 -11.72
C ALA A 262 15.43 8.33 -10.90
N VAL A 263 14.19 8.51 -10.46
CA VAL A 263 13.80 9.64 -9.60
C VAL A 263 14.53 9.57 -8.26
N ARG A 264 14.56 8.40 -7.64
CA ARG A 264 15.17 8.17 -6.32
C ARG A 264 16.67 8.49 -6.31
N PHE A 265 17.41 7.97 -7.29
CA PHE A 265 18.86 8.26 -7.42
C PHE A 265 19.11 9.69 -7.91
N GLY A 266 18.27 10.20 -8.81
CA GLY A 266 18.35 11.59 -9.28
C GLY A 266 18.26 12.59 -8.12
N GLU A 267 17.31 12.39 -7.20
CA GLU A 267 17.18 13.17 -5.98
C GLU A 267 18.41 13.10 -5.07
N LEU A 268 18.91 11.88 -4.84
CA LEU A 268 20.11 11.71 -4.00
C LEU A 268 21.36 12.38 -4.58
N ILE A 269 21.49 12.36 -5.91
CA ILE A 269 22.59 13.03 -6.61
C ILE A 269 22.40 14.55 -6.55
N TYR A 270 21.19 15.04 -6.85
CA TYR A 270 20.89 16.47 -6.88
C TYR A 270 21.12 17.17 -5.52
N HIS A 271 20.85 16.46 -4.43
CA HIS A 271 21.01 16.98 -3.07
C HIS A 271 22.33 16.55 -2.39
N ASP A 272 23.30 16.00 -3.12
CA ASP A 272 24.58 15.50 -2.60
C ASP A 272 24.48 14.49 -1.46
N LYS A 273 23.34 13.75 -1.40
CA LYS A 273 23.07 12.75 -0.35
C LYS A 273 23.59 11.36 -0.68
N LEU A 274 23.96 11.10 -1.93
CA LEU A 274 24.41 9.77 -2.37
C LEU A 274 25.64 9.29 -1.59
N GLN A 275 26.54 10.17 -1.23
CA GLN A 275 27.72 9.89 -0.41
C GLN A 275 27.40 9.34 0.99
N MET A 276 26.15 9.49 1.46
CA MET A 276 25.73 8.94 2.77
C MET A 276 25.53 7.43 2.73
N VAL A 277 25.31 6.85 1.55
CA VAL A 277 25.03 5.42 1.35
C VAL A 277 26.05 4.70 0.46
N VAL A 278 26.99 5.44 -0.15
CA VAL A 278 28.07 4.90 -0.96
C VAL A 278 29.39 5.04 -0.21
N GLY A 279 30.20 3.96 -0.20
CA GLY A 279 31.50 3.89 0.49
C GLY A 279 31.54 2.74 1.49
N PHE A 280 32.71 2.08 1.61
CA PHE A 280 32.86 0.93 2.51
C PHE A 280 32.66 1.29 3.99
N ASP A 281 33.07 2.48 4.39
CA ASP A 281 32.86 3.03 5.73
C ASP A 281 31.38 3.29 6.04
N LYS A 282 30.56 3.52 5.02
CA LYS A 282 29.10 3.75 5.16
C LYS A 282 28.31 2.45 5.17
N LEU A 283 28.78 1.41 4.47
CA LEU A 283 28.12 0.10 4.44
C LEU A 283 28.06 -0.61 5.80
N THR A 284 28.76 -0.13 6.80
CA THR A 284 28.65 -0.60 8.19
C THR A 284 27.47 0.03 8.93
N LYS A 285 26.87 1.09 8.39
CA LYS A 285 25.75 1.81 9.00
C LYS A 285 24.41 1.19 8.65
N PHE A 286 23.51 1.16 9.60
CA PHE A 286 22.17 0.59 9.46
C PHE A 286 21.36 1.25 8.32
N GLU A 287 21.48 2.57 8.17
CA GLU A 287 20.78 3.35 7.15
C GLU A 287 21.19 2.93 5.74
N ALA A 288 22.50 2.74 5.50
CA ALA A 288 23.00 2.29 4.20
C ALA A 288 22.52 0.86 3.89
N TRP A 289 22.48 -0.02 4.87
CA TRP A 289 21.90 -1.36 4.73
C TRP A 289 20.44 -1.32 4.31
N MET A 290 19.62 -0.53 4.98
CA MET A 290 18.20 -0.38 4.66
C MET A 290 18.00 0.17 3.25
N PHE A 291 18.81 1.17 2.86
CA PHE A 291 18.77 1.73 1.51
C PHE A 291 19.11 0.68 0.44
N TRP A 292 20.23 -0.04 0.61
CA TRP A 292 20.64 -1.03 -0.39
C TRP A 292 19.74 -2.25 -0.43
N MET A 293 19.13 -2.65 0.70
CA MET A 293 18.10 -3.69 0.73
C MET A 293 16.85 -3.27 -0.04
N GLU A 294 16.38 -2.02 0.13
CA GLU A 294 15.30 -1.42 -0.65
C GLU A 294 15.61 -1.48 -2.15
N VAL A 295 16.78 -0.99 -2.56
CA VAL A 295 17.23 -0.98 -3.95
C VAL A 295 17.36 -2.41 -4.50
N TRP A 296 17.94 -3.32 -3.75
CA TRP A 296 18.11 -4.72 -4.16
C TRP A 296 16.77 -5.41 -4.43
N LEU A 297 15.81 -5.24 -3.53
CA LEU A 297 14.47 -5.80 -3.70
C LEU A 297 13.74 -5.22 -4.92
N MET A 298 14.02 -3.97 -5.29
CA MET A 298 13.48 -3.34 -6.51
C MET A 298 14.23 -3.77 -7.77
N VAL A 299 15.53 -4.03 -7.70
CA VAL A 299 16.35 -4.45 -8.85
C VAL A 299 16.17 -5.93 -9.17
N LEU A 300 15.98 -6.79 -8.16
CA LEU A 300 15.84 -8.24 -8.34
C LEU A 300 14.77 -8.62 -9.38
N PRO A 301 13.56 -8.02 -9.41
CA PRO A 301 12.57 -8.26 -10.45
C PRO A 301 13.06 -7.93 -11.85
N LEU A 302 13.84 -6.85 -12.00
CA LEU A 302 14.41 -6.50 -13.31
C LEU A 302 15.35 -7.60 -13.80
N LEU A 303 16.21 -8.12 -12.93
CA LEU A 303 17.10 -9.23 -13.26
C LEU A 303 16.32 -10.51 -13.59
N THR A 304 15.33 -10.89 -12.79
CA THR A 304 14.54 -12.11 -13.01
C THR A 304 13.69 -12.03 -14.29
N LEU A 305 13.20 -10.85 -14.67
CA LEU A 305 12.43 -10.64 -15.88
C LEU A 305 13.29 -10.51 -17.14
N PHE A 306 14.53 -9.98 -17.02
CA PHE A 306 15.45 -9.83 -18.14
C PHE A 306 16.26 -11.10 -18.40
N LEU A 307 16.76 -11.78 -17.36
CA LEU A 307 17.63 -12.95 -17.50
C LEU A 307 16.86 -14.24 -17.74
N GLY A 308 15.55 -14.28 -17.48
CA GLY A 308 14.75 -15.48 -17.59
C GLY A 308 14.15 -15.65 -18.99
N GLU A 309 14.67 -16.55 -19.84
CA GLU A 309 13.89 -17.12 -20.96
C GLU A 309 12.60 -17.82 -20.45
N LYS A 310 12.56 -18.18 -19.19
CA LYS A 310 11.44 -18.79 -18.48
C LYS A 310 10.42 -17.76 -17.94
N LYS A 311 10.22 -16.65 -18.63
CA LYS A 311 9.40 -15.48 -18.24
C LYS A 311 7.94 -15.81 -17.90
N SER A 312 7.42 -16.95 -18.34
CA SER A 312 6.06 -17.41 -18.06
C SER A 312 5.97 -18.46 -16.97
N ASP A 313 7.08 -18.84 -16.33
CA ASP A 313 7.05 -19.76 -15.18
C ASP A 313 6.41 -19.04 -13.98
N SER A 314 5.36 -19.64 -13.41
CA SER A 314 4.64 -19.11 -12.26
C SER A 314 5.52 -18.84 -11.05
N ARG A 315 6.60 -19.61 -10.86
CA ARG A 315 7.54 -19.43 -9.74
C ARG A 315 8.31 -18.12 -9.86
N TRP A 316 8.84 -17.82 -11.05
CA TRP A 316 9.58 -16.58 -11.28
C TRP A 316 8.69 -15.36 -11.24
N LEU A 317 7.45 -15.46 -11.75
CA LEU A 317 6.46 -14.38 -11.62
C LEU A 317 6.10 -14.13 -10.15
N PHE A 318 5.92 -15.17 -9.36
CA PHE A 318 5.65 -15.07 -7.93
C PHE A 318 6.82 -14.42 -7.17
N ILE A 319 8.07 -14.88 -7.40
CA ILE A 319 9.27 -14.31 -6.76
C ILE A 319 9.45 -12.84 -7.15
N SER A 320 9.27 -12.50 -8.43
CA SER A 320 9.34 -11.12 -8.90
C SER A 320 8.28 -10.24 -8.23
N ALA A 321 7.02 -10.69 -8.19
CA ALA A 321 5.94 -9.96 -7.56
C ALA A 321 6.17 -9.76 -6.05
N LEU A 322 6.61 -10.81 -5.35
CA LEU A 322 6.94 -10.73 -3.94
C LEU A 322 8.08 -9.72 -3.68
N SER A 323 9.13 -9.76 -4.50
CA SER A 323 10.25 -8.82 -4.37
C SER A 323 9.82 -7.36 -4.62
N MET A 324 8.98 -7.12 -5.64
CA MET A 324 8.41 -5.80 -5.92
C MET A 324 7.58 -5.28 -4.75
N LEU A 325 6.73 -6.14 -4.17
CA LEU A 325 5.91 -5.79 -3.02
C LEU A 325 6.77 -5.44 -1.80
N LEU A 326 7.75 -6.29 -1.49
CA LEU A 326 8.64 -6.09 -0.34
C LEU A 326 9.53 -4.86 -0.51
N GLY A 327 10.05 -4.59 -1.73
CA GLY A 327 10.88 -3.42 -2.00
C GLY A 327 10.11 -2.11 -1.84
N ALA A 328 8.91 -2.03 -2.41
CA ALA A 328 8.05 -0.85 -2.28
C ALA A 328 7.54 -0.67 -0.84
N ALA A 329 7.19 -1.78 -0.15
CA ALA A 329 6.81 -1.76 1.25
C ALA A 329 7.95 -1.28 2.14
N LEU A 330 9.17 -1.79 1.93
CA LEU A 330 10.35 -1.38 2.69
C LEU A 330 10.65 0.10 2.51
N TRP A 331 10.59 0.62 1.28
CA TRP A 331 10.77 2.05 1.04
C TRP A 331 9.74 2.87 1.83
N ARG A 332 8.45 2.46 1.82
CA ARG A 332 7.39 3.15 2.58
C ARG A 332 7.62 3.08 4.09
N MET A 333 8.05 1.93 4.60
CA MET A 333 8.37 1.77 6.02
C MET A 333 9.62 2.56 6.42
N ASN A 334 10.61 2.65 5.53
CA ASN A 334 11.83 3.42 5.80
C ASN A 334 11.50 4.89 6.04
N TYR A 335 10.80 5.56 5.13
CA TYR A 335 10.55 6.99 5.30
C TYR A 335 9.51 7.31 6.37
N SER A 336 8.65 6.39 6.75
CA SER A 336 7.54 6.64 7.68
C SER A 336 7.79 6.18 9.11
N LEU A 337 8.60 5.14 9.31
CA LEU A 337 8.77 4.52 10.63
C LEU A 337 10.22 4.18 10.94
N ILE A 338 10.92 3.41 10.08
CA ILE A 338 12.23 2.84 10.40
C ILE A 338 13.29 3.94 10.54
N MET A 339 13.28 4.91 9.61
CA MET A 339 14.21 6.03 9.57
C MET A 339 13.62 7.31 10.16
N TYR A 340 12.50 7.18 10.86
CA TYR A 340 11.84 8.27 11.57
C TYR A 340 12.39 8.38 12.99
N ASN A 341 12.91 9.55 13.35
CA ASN A 341 13.40 9.83 14.70
C ASN A 341 12.38 10.74 15.43
N PRO A 342 11.72 10.23 16.48
CA PRO A 342 10.75 11.02 17.26
C PRO A 342 11.38 12.17 18.03
N VAL A 343 12.65 12.01 18.44
CA VAL A 343 13.45 13.08 19.04
C VAL A 343 14.03 13.89 17.91
N SER A 344 13.49 15.09 17.71
CA SER A 344 13.86 15.93 16.59
C SER A 344 15.38 16.15 16.53
N TYR A 345 15.96 16.07 15.33
CA TYR A 345 17.33 16.51 15.06
C TYR A 345 17.59 17.98 15.45
N THR A 346 16.55 18.74 15.76
CA THR A 346 16.68 20.10 16.30
C THR A 346 17.35 20.13 17.67
N HIS A 347 17.27 19.06 18.48
CA HIS A 347 18.04 18.97 19.72
C HIS A 347 19.54 18.68 19.48
N LEU A 348 19.86 17.92 18.46
CA LEU A 348 21.25 17.72 18.03
C LEU A 348 21.85 19.01 17.44
N ARG A 349 21.05 19.78 16.70
CA ARG A 349 21.45 21.11 16.19
C ARG A 349 21.53 22.19 17.26
N ALA A 350 20.80 22.06 18.35
CA ALA A 350 20.87 23.00 19.47
C ALA A 350 22.17 22.88 20.28
N HIS A 351 22.87 21.74 20.17
CA HIS A 351 24.21 21.52 20.74
C HIS A 351 25.35 21.68 19.69
N GLU A 352 25.03 21.72 18.42
CA GLU A 352 25.96 22.16 17.37
C GLU A 352 25.84 23.69 17.33
N THR A 353 26.75 24.36 18.02
CA THR A 353 26.92 25.82 17.90
C THR A 353 27.20 26.18 16.45
N PRO A 354 26.84 27.40 15.99
CA PRO A 354 27.10 27.88 14.63
C PRO A 354 28.60 27.81 14.21
N GLU A 355 29.49 27.53 15.15
CA GLU A 355 30.91 27.37 14.93
C GLU A 355 31.32 26.00 14.34
N HIS A 356 30.37 25.06 14.21
CA HIS A 356 30.56 23.72 13.62
C HIS A 356 29.76 23.48 12.31
N LEU A 357 29.12 24.53 11.79
CA LEU A 357 28.57 24.62 10.45
C LEU A 357 29.46 25.50 9.59
#